data_029ec3f17a279d5c3af8e314f0d3abf4
#
_entry.id   029ec3f17a279d5c3af8e314f0d3abf4
#
_cell.length_a   1.000
_cell.length_b   1.000
_cell.length_c   1.000
_cell.angle_alpha   90.00
_cell.angle_beta   90.00
_cell.angle_gamma   90.00
#
_symmetry.space_group_name_H-M   'P 1'
#
loop_
_entity.id
_entity.type
_entity.pdbx_description
1 polymer ?
#
loop_
_entity_poly.entity_id
_entity_poly.type
_entity_poly.pdbx_seq_one_letter_code
_entity_poly.pdbx_strand_id
1 'polypeptide(L)'
;IVDSLVGSEMCIRDSPNNADVSGSIKLQGNELLGISHKELKSVRGSEVSFIFQEPMTSLNPLHTIEKQLREAVELHSAAYFSNISEYIVELLTRVGIDSPRQRLSAYPHQLSGGQRQRVMIAMALANNPKILIADEPTTALDVTIESQILDLLVELRKDTEMGILFITHDLGLVKRLANRVCVMKNGKIVEDGLVSEVFENPGHPYTRKLLFANTSVSPDPVDEKADVVAE
;
A
#
# COMPACT_ATOMS: atom_id res chain seq x y z
N ILE A 1 11.50 -4.76 0.75
CA ILE A 1 10.83 -5.90 0.11
C ILE A 1 10.43 -6.84 1.20
N VAL A 2 9.18 -7.01 1.32
CA VAL A 2 8.55 -7.59 2.49
C VAL A 2 8.02 -8.96 2.12
N ASP A 3 8.71 -9.99 2.56
CA ASP A 3 8.06 -11.26 2.81
C ASP A 3 7.37 -11.14 4.18
N SER A 4 6.13 -10.70 4.15
CA SER A 4 5.19 -10.46 5.25
C SER A 4 5.42 -9.25 6.16
N LEU A 5 4.78 -8.14 5.85
CA LEU A 5 4.31 -7.15 6.83
C LEU A 5 2.99 -7.60 7.50
N VAL A 6 2.74 -8.91 7.56
CA VAL A 6 1.55 -9.48 8.22
C VAL A 6 1.40 -8.93 9.64
N GLY A 7 2.52 -8.59 10.30
CA GLY A 7 2.49 -8.01 11.64
C GLY A 7 1.97 -6.58 11.71
N SER A 8 2.36 -5.68 10.81
CA SER A 8 1.94 -4.26 10.88
C SER A 8 0.49 -4.07 10.44
N GLU A 9 0.04 -4.80 9.42
CA GLU A 9 -1.36 -4.81 9.02
C GLU A 9 -2.26 -5.36 10.12
N MET A 10 -1.87 -6.46 10.76
CA MET A 10 -2.62 -7.06 11.85
C MET A 10 -2.69 -6.14 13.07
N CYS A 11 -1.63 -5.42 13.39
CA CYS A 11 -1.64 -4.45 14.51
C CYS A 11 -2.58 -3.28 14.25
N ILE A 12 -2.71 -2.84 12.99
CA ILE A 12 -3.60 -1.73 12.63
C ILE A 12 -5.01 -2.24 12.30
N ARG A 13 -5.18 -3.45 11.81
CA ARG A 13 -6.52 -4.01 11.49
C ARG A 13 -7.20 -4.62 12.70
N ASP A 14 -6.80 -5.78 13.11
CA ASP A 14 -7.26 -6.50 14.31
C ASP A 14 -6.35 -7.72 14.47
N SER A 15 -5.54 -7.70 15.51
CA SER A 15 -4.73 -8.88 15.79
C SER A 15 -5.64 -10.07 16.13
N PRO A 16 -5.38 -11.27 15.61
CA PRO A 16 -6.07 -12.46 16.07
C PRO A 16 -5.99 -12.57 17.60
N ASN A 17 -7.03 -13.10 18.23
CA ASN A 17 -7.12 -13.21 19.69
C ASN A 17 -5.95 -13.98 20.34
N ASN A 18 -5.14 -14.67 19.54
CA ASN A 18 -3.98 -15.46 19.95
C ASN A 18 -2.64 -14.85 19.51
N ALA A 19 -2.62 -13.61 19.03
CA ALA A 19 -1.39 -12.91 18.66
C ALA A 19 -0.87 -12.09 19.84
N ASP A 20 0.38 -12.36 20.24
CA ASP A 20 1.13 -11.50 21.16
C ASP A 20 1.73 -10.34 20.38
N VAL A 21 1.21 -9.15 20.62
CA VAL A 21 1.69 -7.93 19.98
C VAL A 21 2.51 -7.13 20.98
N SER A 22 3.76 -6.85 20.63
CA SER A 22 4.67 -6.04 21.47
C SER A 22 5.44 -5.02 20.62
N GLY A 23 5.93 -3.99 21.27
CA GLY A 23 6.67 -2.90 20.61
C GLY A 23 5.94 -1.57 20.70
N SER A 24 6.09 -0.71 19.69
CA SER A 24 5.49 0.62 19.63
C SER A 24 5.20 1.00 18.19
N ILE A 25 4.00 1.48 17.91
CA ILE A 25 3.60 2.06 16.63
C ILE A 25 3.11 3.47 16.90
N LYS A 26 3.84 4.46 16.42
CA LYS A 26 3.51 5.87 16.67
C LYS A 26 3.12 6.59 15.40
N LEU A 27 1.97 7.27 15.44
CA LEU A 27 1.53 8.20 14.42
C LEU A 27 1.58 9.61 14.99
N GLN A 28 2.44 10.47 14.42
CA GLN A 28 2.65 11.85 14.93
C GLN A 28 2.92 11.93 16.44
N GLY A 29 3.68 10.98 16.97
CA GLY A 29 4.02 10.88 18.40
C GLY A 29 2.98 10.17 19.27
N ASN A 30 1.78 9.89 18.76
CA ASN A 30 0.73 9.17 19.47
C ASN A 30 0.88 7.67 19.31
N GLU A 31 0.91 6.93 20.41
CA GLU A 31 0.97 5.46 20.39
C GLU A 31 -0.34 4.85 19.87
N LEU A 32 -0.24 3.91 18.95
CA LEU A 32 -1.38 3.20 18.37
C LEU A 32 -1.57 1.79 18.93
N LEU A 33 -0.54 1.21 19.56
CA LEU A 33 -0.69 -0.08 20.22
C LEU A 33 -1.46 0.07 21.54
N GLY A 34 -2.46 -0.79 21.73
CA GLY A 34 -3.25 -0.82 22.96
C GLY A 34 -4.31 0.28 23.08
N ILE A 35 -4.50 1.14 22.07
CA ILE A 35 -5.62 2.09 22.06
C ILE A 35 -6.96 1.35 21.91
N SER A 36 -8.05 1.99 22.34
CA SER A 36 -9.38 1.41 22.22
C SER A 36 -9.81 1.25 20.77
N HIS A 37 -10.73 0.29 20.50
CA HIS A 37 -11.34 0.13 19.17
C HIS A 37 -11.99 1.41 18.64
N LYS A 38 -12.52 2.25 19.52
CA LYS A 38 -13.13 3.54 19.13
C LYS A 38 -12.07 4.51 18.62
N GLU A 39 -10.94 4.62 19.31
CA GLU A 39 -9.80 5.46 18.90
C GLU A 39 -9.15 4.92 17.62
N LEU A 40 -8.97 3.60 17.52
CA LEU A 40 -8.43 2.98 16.32
C LEU A 40 -9.33 3.21 15.09
N LYS A 41 -10.66 3.17 15.28
CA LYS A 41 -11.63 3.49 14.21
C LYS A 41 -11.51 4.95 13.75
N SER A 42 -11.16 5.88 14.61
CA SER A 42 -10.95 7.28 14.21
C SER A 42 -9.64 7.51 13.45
N VAL A 43 -8.67 6.60 13.57
CA VAL A 43 -7.40 6.65 12.83
C VAL A 43 -7.52 5.97 11.46
N ARG A 44 -8.18 4.82 11.43
CA ARG A 44 -8.37 4.03 10.20
C ARG A 44 -9.24 4.77 9.19
N GLY A 45 -8.75 4.89 7.97
CA GLY A 45 -9.47 5.54 6.86
C GLY A 45 -9.43 7.07 6.88
N SER A 46 -9.06 7.70 8.01
CA SER A 46 -8.91 9.16 8.10
C SER A 46 -7.45 9.60 8.18
N GLU A 47 -6.65 8.99 9.07
CA GLU A 47 -5.23 9.31 9.23
C GLU A 47 -4.35 8.32 8.46
N VAL A 48 -4.71 7.04 8.50
CA VAL A 48 -4.01 5.93 7.83
C VAL A 48 -5.00 5.16 6.97
N SER A 49 -4.72 5.04 5.69
CA SER A 49 -5.52 4.29 4.74
C SER A 49 -4.74 3.16 4.09
N PHE A 50 -5.46 2.17 3.56
CA PHE A 50 -4.87 0.96 2.98
C PHE A 50 -5.36 0.72 1.57
N ILE A 51 -4.45 0.28 0.70
CA ILE A 51 -4.75 -0.37 -0.57
C ILE A 51 -4.28 -1.82 -0.43
N PHE A 52 -5.22 -2.77 -0.55
CA PHE A 52 -4.95 -4.20 -0.38
C PHE A 52 -4.56 -4.85 -1.70
N GLN A 53 -3.85 -5.98 -1.60
CA GLN A 53 -3.32 -6.77 -2.70
C GLN A 53 -4.39 -7.24 -3.70
N GLU A 54 -5.62 -7.54 -3.24
CA GLU A 54 -6.68 -8.06 -4.10
C GLU A 54 -7.87 -7.11 -4.22
N PRO A 55 -8.03 -6.40 -5.37
CA PRO A 55 -9.19 -5.52 -5.61
C PRO A 55 -10.53 -6.28 -5.65
N MET A 56 -10.50 -7.58 -5.96
CA MET A 56 -11.70 -8.40 -6.07
C MET A 56 -12.36 -8.69 -4.72
N THR A 57 -11.58 -8.78 -3.65
CA THR A 57 -12.05 -9.07 -2.29
C THR A 57 -12.38 -7.81 -1.50
N SER A 58 -11.86 -6.67 -1.93
CA SER A 58 -12.00 -5.39 -1.22
C SER A 58 -13.27 -4.62 -1.58
N LEU A 59 -13.81 -4.81 -2.79
CA LEU A 59 -15.08 -4.20 -3.22
C LEU A 59 -16.25 -5.15 -2.98
N ASN A 60 -17.31 -4.66 -2.36
CA ASN A 60 -18.53 -5.43 -2.18
C ASN A 60 -19.26 -5.59 -3.54
N PRO A 61 -19.41 -6.82 -4.08
CA PRO A 61 -20.00 -7.05 -5.40
C PRO A 61 -21.49 -6.69 -5.49
N LEU A 62 -22.17 -6.57 -4.35
CA LEU A 62 -23.63 -6.27 -4.25
C LEU A 62 -23.92 -4.78 -4.11
N HIS A 63 -22.90 -3.93 -3.96
CA HIS A 63 -23.06 -2.48 -3.82
C HIS A 63 -22.53 -1.77 -5.06
N THR A 64 -23.21 -0.70 -5.46
CA THR A 64 -22.72 0.20 -6.50
C THR A 64 -21.45 0.92 -6.06
N ILE A 65 -20.69 1.44 -7.02
CA ILE A 65 -19.47 2.22 -6.76
C ILE A 65 -19.79 3.46 -5.93
N GLU A 66 -20.87 4.17 -6.26
CA GLU A 66 -21.32 5.33 -5.48
C GLU A 66 -21.57 4.98 -4.01
N LYS A 67 -22.31 3.89 -3.76
CA LYS A 67 -22.64 3.48 -2.40
C LYS A 67 -21.39 3.21 -1.57
N GLN A 68 -20.42 2.51 -2.11
CA GLN A 68 -19.17 2.15 -1.42
C GLN A 68 -18.30 3.39 -1.14
N LEU A 69 -18.15 4.28 -2.12
CA LEU A 69 -17.43 5.54 -1.92
C LEU A 69 -18.13 6.46 -0.92
N ARG A 70 -19.46 6.52 -0.98
CA ARG A 70 -20.25 7.30 -0.02
C ARG A 70 -20.05 6.79 1.41
N GLU A 71 -20.12 5.49 1.63
CA GLU A 71 -19.85 4.88 2.93
C GLU A 71 -18.45 5.23 3.46
N ALA A 72 -17.43 5.20 2.59
CA ALA A 72 -16.06 5.58 2.94
C ALA A 72 -15.96 7.06 3.37
N VAL A 73 -16.61 7.98 2.65
CA VAL A 73 -16.63 9.41 2.97
C VAL A 73 -17.42 9.69 4.25
N GLU A 74 -18.62 9.11 4.37
CA GLU A 74 -19.55 9.36 5.49
C GLU A 74 -18.98 8.88 6.83
N LEU A 75 -18.12 7.89 6.81
CA LEU A 75 -17.55 7.33 8.03
C LEU A 75 -16.73 8.36 8.83
N HIS A 76 -16.07 9.32 8.15
CA HIS A 76 -15.15 10.26 8.80
C HIS A 76 -15.37 11.73 8.44
N SER A 77 -15.95 12.02 7.28
CA SER A 77 -15.90 13.37 6.69
C SER A 77 -17.25 13.89 6.23
N ALA A 78 -18.37 13.21 6.51
CA ALA A 78 -19.70 13.61 6.04
C ALA A 78 -20.06 15.08 6.33
N ALA A 79 -19.64 15.61 7.48
CA ALA A 79 -19.94 16.97 7.89
C ALA A 79 -19.22 18.06 7.07
N TYR A 80 -18.17 17.69 6.33
CA TYR A 80 -17.35 18.64 5.57
C TYR A 80 -17.83 18.84 4.12
N PHE A 81 -18.73 17.98 3.61
CA PHE A 81 -19.15 18.03 2.22
C PHE A 81 -20.62 18.44 2.12
N SER A 82 -20.87 19.57 1.45
CA SER A 82 -22.23 20.03 1.12
C SER A 82 -22.90 19.12 0.08
N ASN A 83 -22.13 18.47 -0.78
CA ASN A 83 -22.58 17.55 -1.80
C ASN A 83 -21.59 16.37 -1.95
N ILE A 84 -21.86 15.27 -1.25
CA ILE A 84 -21.02 14.06 -1.28
C ILE A 84 -20.98 13.45 -2.68
N SER A 85 -22.06 13.49 -3.46
CA SER A 85 -22.07 12.92 -4.82
C SER A 85 -21.10 13.64 -5.76
N GLU A 86 -21.01 14.98 -5.68
CA GLU A 86 -20.02 15.73 -6.45
C GLU A 86 -18.60 15.42 -6.01
N TYR A 87 -18.37 15.32 -4.71
CA TYR A 87 -17.06 14.92 -4.19
C TYR A 87 -16.63 13.52 -4.66
N ILE A 88 -17.56 12.56 -4.69
CA ILE A 88 -17.28 11.22 -5.24
C ILE A 88 -16.92 11.29 -6.72
N VAL A 89 -17.61 12.13 -7.51
CA VAL A 89 -17.27 12.35 -8.92
C VAL A 89 -15.86 12.95 -9.05
N GLU A 90 -15.50 13.90 -8.20
CA GLU A 90 -14.15 14.48 -8.16
C GLU A 90 -13.09 13.43 -7.82
N LEU A 91 -13.32 12.60 -6.80
CA LEU A 91 -12.43 11.50 -6.43
C LEU A 91 -12.21 10.52 -7.60
N LEU A 92 -13.28 10.10 -8.26
CA LEU A 92 -13.20 9.20 -9.42
C LEU A 92 -12.46 9.85 -10.60
N THR A 93 -12.66 11.14 -10.82
CA THR A 93 -11.92 11.91 -11.82
C THR A 93 -10.44 11.96 -11.49
N ARG A 94 -10.10 12.25 -10.24
CA ARG A 94 -8.72 12.34 -9.74
C ARG A 94 -7.94 11.04 -9.90
N VAL A 95 -8.60 9.89 -9.76
CA VAL A 95 -7.97 8.59 -10.01
C VAL A 95 -8.06 8.14 -11.48
N GLY A 96 -8.52 9.00 -12.39
CA GLY A 96 -8.56 8.74 -13.83
C GLY A 96 -9.62 7.73 -14.27
N ILE A 97 -10.79 7.74 -13.65
CA ILE A 97 -11.97 6.99 -14.14
C ILE A 97 -12.66 7.80 -15.23
N ASP A 98 -12.78 7.23 -16.41
CA ASP A 98 -13.51 7.84 -17.53
C ASP A 98 -15.02 7.90 -17.25
N SER A 99 -15.64 9.05 -17.59
CA SER A 99 -17.09 9.27 -17.42
C SER A 99 -17.57 8.93 -15.99
N PRO A 100 -16.98 9.54 -14.93
CA PRO A 100 -17.19 9.11 -13.55
C PRO A 100 -18.65 9.15 -13.13
N ARG A 101 -19.46 10.11 -13.59
CA ARG A 101 -20.90 10.18 -13.29
C ARG A 101 -21.67 8.94 -13.77
N GLN A 102 -21.29 8.38 -14.93
CA GLN A 102 -21.94 7.17 -15.45
C GLN A 102 -21.52 5.92 -14.68
N ARG A 103 -20.32 5.95 -14.08
CA ARG A 103 -19.76 4.83 -13.29
C ARG A 103 -20.29 4.76 -11.85
N LEU A 104 -20.96 5.81 -11.36
CA LEU A 104 -21.53 5.81 -10.03
C LEU A 104 -22.51 4.65 -9.79
N SER A 105 -23.38 4.37 -10.76
CA SER A 105 -24.37 3.29 -10.69
C SER A 105 -23.82 1.91 -11.06
N ALA A 106 -22.57 1.82 -11.51
CA ALA A 106 -21.95 0.56 -11.87
C ALA A 106 -21.66 -0.30 -10.63
N TYR A 107 -21.65 -1.61 -10.83
CA TYR A 107 -21.21 -2.60 -9.86
C TYR A 107 -19.76 -3.00 -10.15
N PRO A 108 -19.00 -3.53 -9.16
CA PRO A 108 -17.60 -3.93 -9.36
C PRO A 108 -17.38 -4.87 -10.54
N HIS A 109 -18.28 -5.82 -10.79
CA HIS A 109 -18.18 -6.77 -11.89
C HIS A 109 -18.32 -6.13 -13.28
N GLN A 110 -18.84 -4.90 -13.38
CA GLN A 110 -18.98 -4.14 -14.63
C GLN A 110 -17.74 -3.29 -14.94
N LEU A 111 -16.72 -3.31 -14.08
CA LEU A 111 -15.47 -2.58 -14.23
C LEU A 111 -14.32 -3.51 -14.61
N SER A 112 -13.36 -3.00 -15.39
CA SER A 112 -12.08 -3.70 -15.63
C SER A 112 -11.26 -3.83 -14.34
N GLY A 113 -10.23 -4.69 -14.33
CA GLY A 113 -9.32 -4.83 -13.19
C GLY A 113 -8.68 -3.49 -12.77
N GLY A 114 -8.13 -2.76 -13.74
CA GLY A 114 -7.55 -1.44 -13.50
C GLY A 114 -8.56 -0.39 -13.02
N GLN A 115 -9.81 -0.42 -13.51
CA GLN A 115 -10.86 0.47 -13.01
C GLN A 115 -11.24 0.14 -11.56
N ARG A 116 -11.33 -1.14 -11.19
CA ARG A 116 -11.56 -1.54 -9.79
C ARG A 116 -10.44 -1.07 -8.88
N GLN A 117 -9.19 -1.22 -9.33
CA GLN A 117 -8.02 -0.73 -8.59
C GLN A 117 -8.09 0.79 -8.37
N ARG A 118 -8.42 1.56 -9.40
CA ARG A 118 -8.62 3.01 -9.30
C ARG A 118 -9.73 3.39 -8.34
N VAL A 119 -10.83 2.65 -8.32
CA VAL A 119 -11.91 2.84 -7.34
C VAL A 119 -11.43 2.56 -5.91
N MET A 120 -10.66 1.50 -5.68
CA MET A 120 -10.06 1.24 -4.36
C MET A 120 -9.11 2.36 -3.91
N ILE A 121 -8.30 2.88 -4.83
CA ILE A 121 -7.45 4.04 -4.55
C ILE A 121 -8.31 5.25 -4.18
N ALA A 122 -9.40 5.51 -4.93
CA ALA A 122 -10.34 6.58 -4.60
C ALA A 122 -10.95 6.42 -3.20
N MET A 123 -11.35 5.19 -2.82
CA MET A 123 -11.84 4.90 -1.47
C MET A 123 -10.77 5.14 -0.40
N ALA A 124 -9.54 4.74 -0.65
CA ALA A 124 -8.43 4.96 0.27
C ALA A 124 -8.12 6.45 0.47
N LEU A 125 -8.33 7.27 -0.56
CA LEU A 125 -8.11 8.73 -0.53
C LEU A 125 -9.31 9.55 -0.05
N ALA A 126 -10.47 8.93 0.12
CA ALA A 126 -11.74 9.61 0.37
C ALA A 126 -11.72 10.60 1.55
N ASN A 127 -10.88 10.37 2.54
CA ASN A 127 -10.76 11.22 3.73
C ASN A 127 -9.40 11.92 3.85
N ASN A 128 -8.65 12.05 2.75
CA ASN A 128 -7.33 12.69 2.69
C ASN A 128 -6.36 12.19 3.78
N PRO A 129 -6.02 10.90 3.79
CA PRO A 129 -5.18 10.30 4.82
C PRO A 129 -3.78 10.92 4.83
N LYS A 130 -3.12 10.92 6.00
CA LYS A 130 -1.73 11.34 6.15
C LYS A 130 -0.75 10.26 5.70
N ILE A 131 -1.16 9.00 5.85
CA ILE A 131 -0.36 7.84 5.44
C ILE A 131 -1.23 6.90 4.60
N LEU A 132 -0.71 6.51 3.45
CA LEU A 132 -1.27 5.47 2.60
C LEU A 132 -0.35 4.25 2.64
N ILE A 133 -0.87 3.12 3.07
CA ILE A 133 -0.16 1.84 3.00
C ILE A 133 -0.67 1.11 1.75
N ALA A 134 0.22 0.86 0.81
CA ALA A 134 -0.07 0.18 -0.44
C ALA A 134 0.63 -1.18 -0.46
N ASP A 135 -0.14 -2.24 -0.26
CA ASP A 135 0.35 -3.61 -0.21
C ASP A 135 0.14 -4.26 -1.58
N GLU A 136 1.24 -4.43 -2.31
CA GLU A 136 1.28 -4.94 -3.67
C GLU A 136 0.13 -4.40 -4.56
N PRO A 137 -0.03 -3.07 -4.68
CA PRO A 137 -1.22 -2.46 -5.26
C PRO A 137 -1.40 -2.71 -6.76
N THR A 138 -0.45 -3.38 -7.39
CA THR A 138 -0.43 -3.67 -8.83
C THR A 138 -0.45 -5.17 -9.14
N THR A 139 -0.48 -6.02 -8.12
CA THR A 139 -0.55 -7.48 -8.30
C THR A 139 -1.77 -7.88 -9.11
N ALA A 140 -1.58 -8.81 -10.05
CA ALA A 140 -2.59 -9.30 -10.99
C ALA A 140 -3.11 -8.26 -12.03
N LEU A 141 -2.39 -7.16 -12.23
CA LEU A 141 -2.62 -6.23 -13.33
C LEU A 141 -1.64 -6.50 -14.47
N ASP A 142 -2.04 -6.13 -15.68
CA ASP A 142 -1.10 -6.13 -16.80
C ASP A 142 -0.09 -4.98 -16.67
N VAL A 143 1.09 -5.14 -17.29
CA VAL A 143 2.23 -4.20 -17.16
C VAL A 143 1.86 -2.75 -17.51
N THR A 144 0.95 -2.57 -18.46
CA THR A 144 0.51 -1.23 -18.89
C THR A 144 -0.33 -0.55 -17.81
N ILE A 145 -1.29 -1.28 -17.26
CA ILE A 145 -2.16 -0.79 -16.17
C ILE A 145 -1.34 -0.60 -14.90
N GLU A 146 -0.43 -1.51 -14.59
CA GLU A 146 0.50 -1.36 -13.46
C GLU A 146 1.24 -0.03 -13.51
N SER A 147 1.91 0.29 -14.65
CA SER A 147 2.61 1.56 -14.80
C SER A 147 1.69 2.77 -14.58
N GLN A 148 0.46 2.72 -15.11
CA GLN A 148 -0.52 3.80 -14.93
C GLN A 148 -0.95 3.99 -13.47
N ILE A 149 -1.12 2.90 -12.72
CA ILE A 149 -1.46 2.96 -11.28
C ILE A 149 -0.31 3.56 -10.47
N LEU A 150 0.92 3.18 -10.80
CA LEU A 150 2.10 3.70 -10.13
C LEU A 150 2.31 5.19 -10.42
N ASP A 151 2.15 5.62 -11.67
CA ASP A 151 2.22 7.02 -12.04
C ASP A 151 1.14 7.84 -11.32
N LEU A 152 -0.08 7.31 -11.22
CA LEU A 152 -1.16 7.91 -10.43
C LEU A 152 -0.76 8.09 -8.96
N LEU A 153 -0.19 7.08 -8.30
CA LEU A 153 0.24 7.18 -6.90
C LEU A 153 1.35 8.22 -6.71
N VAL A 154 2.27 8.34 -7.68
CA VAL A 154 3.32 9.38 -7.66
C VAL A 154 2.72 10.78 -7.80
N GLU A 155 1.77 10.98 -8.71
CA GLU A 155 1.07 12.25 -8.89
C GLU A 155 0.30 12.64 -7.64
N LEU A 156 -0.49 11.72 -7.09
CA LEU A 156 -1.25 11.94 -5.87
C LEU A 156 -0.36 12.33 -4.68
N ARG A 157 0.84 11.75 -4.58
CA ARG A 157 1.82 12.11 -3.55
C ARG A 157 2.34 13.54 -3.72
N LYS A 158 2.55 14.01 -4.95
CA LYS A 158 3.03 15.37 -5.21
C LYS A 158 2.01 16.44 -4.82
N ASP A 159 0.73 16.14 -5.01
CA ASP A 159 -0.37 17.05 -4.73
C ASP A 159 -0.76 17.08 -3.25
N THR A 160 -0.22 16.18 -2.44
CA THR A 160 -0.55 16.04 -1.03
C THR A 160 0.72 15.86 -0.19
N GLU A 161 0.67 16.20 1.09
CA GLU A 161 1.75 15.90 2.05
C GLU A 161 1.69 14.45 2.57
N MET A 162 0.98 13.58 1.87
CA MET A 162 0.75 12.19 2.26
C MET A 162 2.04 11.36 2.16
N GLY A 163 2.37 10.66 3.23
CA GLY A 163 3.40 9.62 3.20
C GLY A 163 2.85 8.35 2.57
N ILE A 164 3.64 7.67 1.73
CA ILE A 164 3.27 6.37 1.18
C ILE A 164 4.24 5.32 1.69
N LEU A 165 3.70 4.29 2.36
CA LEU A 165 4.40 3.06 2.66
C LEU A 165 4.06 2.04 1.57
N PHE A 166 5.02 1.78 0.69
CA PHE A 166 4.84 0.88 -0.44
C PHE A 166 5.44 -0.49 -0.13
N ILE A 167 4.63 -1.53 -0.18
CA ILE A 167 5.05 -2.91 0.03
C ILE A 167 5.06 -3.59 -1.33
N THR A 168 6.20 -4.15 -1.71
CA THR A 168 6.36 -4.81 -3.01
C THR A 168 7.57 -5.75 -3.02
N HIS A 169 7.52 -6.75 -3.87
CA HIS A 169 8.65 -7.59 -4.21
C HIS A 169 9.41 -7.09 -5.47
N ASP A 170 8.91 -6.06 -6.14
CA ASP A 170 9.55 -5.49 -7.33
C ASP A 170 10.54 -4.37 -6.97
N LEU A 171 11.84 -4.68 -7.14
CA LEU A 171 12.94 -3.75 -6.89
C LEU A 171 12.99 -2.58 -7.87
N GLY A 172 12.51 -2.78 -9.09
CA GLY A 172 12.43 -1.72 -10.10
C GLY A 172 11.47 -0.62 -9.64
N LEU A 173 10.34 -1.02 -9.05
CA LEU A 173 9.38 -0.10 -8.46
C LEU A 173 9.98 0.66 -7.27
N VAL A 174 10.66 -0.04 -6.36
CA VAL A 174 11.32 0.59 -5.22
C VAL A 174 12.30 1.65 -5.67
N LYS A 175 13.16 1.32 -6.64
CA LYS A 175 14.14 2.26 -7.20
C LYS A 175 13.51 3.51 -7.84
N ARG A 176 12.33 3.34 -8.45
CA ARG A 176 11.62 4.42 -9.14
C ARG A 176 10.82 5.33 -8.19
N LEU A 177 10.23 4.76 -7.13
CA LEU A 177 9.20 5.45 -6.34
C LEU A 177 9.64 5.83 -4.94
N ALA A 178 10.52 5.06 -4.32
CA ALA A 178 10.84 5.22 -2.90
C ALA A 178 12.06 6.12 -2.67
N ASN A 179 12.03 6.84 -1.55
CA ASN A 179 13.20 7.58 -1.05
C ASN A 179 14.05 6.71 -0.10
N ARG A 180 13.38 5.89 0.70
CA ARG A 180 13.98 4.95 1.65
C ARG A 180 13.44 3.56 1.40
N VAL A 181 14.22 2.55 1.73
CA VAL A 181 13.85 1.15 1.62
C VAL A 181 14.19 0.41 2.91
N CYS A 182 13.28 -0.46 3.35
CA CYS A 182 13.54 -1.46 4.38
C CYS A 182 13.47 -2.83 3.73
N VAL A 183 14.54 -3.59 3.80
CA VAL A 183 14.58 -4.97 3.30
C VAL A 183 14.25 -5.91 4.45
N MET A 184 13.23 -6.74 4.27
CA MET A 184 12.82 -7.72 5.28
C MET A 184 13.13 -9.15 4.83
N LYS A 185 13.49 -9.99 5.78
CA LYS A 185 13.66 -11.42 5.61
C LYS A 185 13.20 -12.15 6.87
N ASN A 186 12.35 -13.16 6.70
CA ASN A 186 11.83 -13.96 7.83
C ASN A 186 11.26 -13.09 8.97
N GLY A 187 10.46 -12.08 8.61
CA GLY A 187 9.83 -11.18 9.57
C GLY A 187 10.75 -10.17 10.27
N LYS A 188 12.02 -10.05 9.85
CA LYS A 188 13.00 -9.11 10.42
C LYS A 188 13.51 -8.15 9.38
N ILE A 189 13.65 -6.88 9.74
CA ILE A 189 14.38 -5.91 8.93
C ILE A 189 15.85 -6.29 8.98
N VAL A 190 16.44 -6.59 7.82
CA VAL A 190 17.84 -6.99 7.69
C VAL A 190 18.71 -5.84 7.17
N GLU A 191 18.09 -4.88 6.49
CA GLU A 191 18.76 -3.67 6.00
C GLU A 191 17.73 -2.54 5.82
N ASP A 192 18.10 -1.31 6.15
CA ASP A 192 17.32 -0.11 5.86
C ASP A 192 18.23 1.06 5.52
N GLY A 193 17.76 1.97 4.66
CA GLY A 193 18.54 3.13 4.24
C GLY A 193 17.89 3.91 3.10
N LEU A 194 18.64 4.87 2.57
CA LEU A 194 18.26 5.55 1.34
C LEU A 194 18.32 4.55 0.17
N VAL A 195 17.38 4.65 -0.76
CA VAL A 195 17.33 3.76 -1.93
C VAL A 195 18.65 3.82 -2.71
N SER A 196 19.24 5.00 -2.92
CA SER A 196 20.54 5.16 -3.57
C SER A 196 21.65 4.36 -2.87
N GLU A 197 21.73 4.45 -1.55
CA GLU A 197 22.78 3.78 -0.76
C GLU A 197 22.62 2.25 -0.79
N VAL A 198 21.42 1.75 -0.51
CA VAL A 198 21.14 0.31 -0.44
C VAL A 198 21.27 -0.35 -1.81
N PHE A 199 20.94 0.34 -2.91
CA PHE A 199 21.07 -0.21 -4.25
C PHE A 199 22.49 -0.16 -4.81
N GLU A 200 23.28 0.86 -4.44
CA GLU A 200 24.67 0.98 -4.88
C GLU A 200 25.62 0.14 -4.04
N ASN A 201 25.44 0.11 -2.71
CA ASN A 201 26.32 -0.54 -1.76
C ASN A 201 25.54 -1.38 -0.73
N PRO A 202 24.86 -2.47 -1.14
CA PRO A 202 24.09 -3.31 -0.22
C PRO A 202 25.00 -3.96 0.83
N GLY A 203 24.74 -3.67 2.10
CA GLY A 203 25.50 -4.18 3.23
C GLY A 203 25.18 -5.64 3.55
N HIS A 204 23.90 -6.02 3.49
CA HIS A 204 23.46 -7.35 3.88
C HIS A 204 23.55 -8.38 2.73
N PRO A 205 24.05 -9.62 2.97
CA PRO A 205 24.17 -10.64 1.93
C PRO A 205 22.85 -10.98 1.22
N TYR A 206 21.73 -10.95 1.94
CA TYR A 206 20.41 -11.19 1.37
C TYR A 206 20.02 -10.09 0.38
N THR A 207 20.23 -8.81 0.74
CA THR A 207 19.96 -7.67 -0.15
C THR A 207 20.77 -7.76 -1.42
N ARG A 208 22.06 -8.13 -1.31
CA ARG A 208 22.93 -8.38 -2.48
C ARG A 208 22.34 -9.44 -3.40
N LYS A 209 21.97 -10.61 -2.85
CA LYS A 209 21.36 -11.69 -3.65
C LYS A 209 20.09 -11.24 -4.34
N LEU A 210 19.28 -10.45 -3.65
CA LEU A 210 17.99 -9.96 -4.14
C LEU A 210 18.18 -8.97 -5.30
N LEU A 211 19.12 -8.04 -5.18
CA LEU A 211 19.46 -7.08 -6.23
C LEU A 211 20.09 -7.75 -7.45
N PHE A 212 20.98 -8.73 -7.24
CA PHE A 212 21.61 -9.49 -8.33
C PHE A 212 20.60 -10.38 -9.08
N ALA A 213 19.63 -10.98 -8.41
CA ALA A 213 18.62 -11.81 -9.05
C ALA A 213 17.72 -11.01 -10.03
N ASN A 214 17.53 -9.73 -9.79
CA ASN A 214 16.72 -8.84 -10.64
C ASN A 214 17.52 -8.09 -11.72
N THR A 215 18.85 -8.06 -11.62
CA THR A 215 19.71 -7.64 -12.73
C THR A 215 20.02 -8.89 -13.54
N SER A 216 19.54 -8.97 -14.81
CA SER A 216 19.74 -10.09 -15.73
C SER A 216 21.23 -10.28 -16.15
N VAL A 217 22.15 -10.15 -15.22
CA VAL A 217 23.57 -10.48 -15.36
C VAL A 217 23.79 -11.70 -14.47
N SER A 218 24.07 -12.85 -15.09
CA SER A 218 24.47 -14.06 -14.39
C SER A 218 25.63 -13.73 -13.44
N PRO A 219 25.53 -14.02 -12.14
CA PRO A 219 26.68 -13.90 -11.28
C PRO A 219 27.66 -15.00 -11.67
N ASP A 220 28.95 -14.65 -11.82
CA ASP A 220 30.04 -15.63 -11.77
C ASP A 220 29.83 -16.54 -10.55
N PRO A 221 30.09 -17.84 -10.65
CA PRO A 221 29.90 -18.76 -9.54
C PRO A 221 30.87 -18.36 -8.43
N VAL A 222 30.38 -17.65 -7.44
CA VAL A 222 31.10 -17.42 -6.19
C VAL A 222 31.17 -18.76 -5.47
N ASP A 223 32.38 -19.26 -5.29
CA ASP A 223 32.77 -20.46 -4.61
C ASP A 223 31.85 -20.84 -3.41
N GLU A 224 31.18 -21.95 -3.59
CA GLU A 224 30.49 -22.70 -2.53
C GLU A 224 31.55 -23.47 -1.72
N LYS A 225 32.48 -22.77 -1.06
CA LYS A 225 33.40 -23.36 -0.08
C LYS A 225 33.71 -22.32 0.99
N ALA A 226 32.90 -22.27 2.00
CA ALA A 226 33.19 -21.88 3.36
C ALA A 226 31.87 -21.72 4.11
N ASP A 227 31.55 -22.71 4.91
CA ASP A 227 31.20 -22.64 6.31
C ASP A 227 30.44 -23.91 6.72
N VAL A 228 31.23 -24.99 6.73
CA VAL A 228 31.01 -26.07 7.69
C VAL A 228 32.21 -26.03 8.62
N VAL A 229 32.07 -25.37 9.76
CA VAL A 229 32.86 -25.69 10.94
C VAL A 229 31.89 -25.76 12.10
N ALA A 230 31.83 -26.98 12.62
CA ALA A 230 31.27 -27.31 13.92
C ALA A 230 32.13 -26.70 15.03
N GLU A 231 31.47 -26.22 16.08
CA GLU A 231 31.59 -26.60 17.49
C GLU A 231 30.56 -25.85 18.28
#